data_0342f02a430a71608ffe71a71d2c29c3
#
_entry.id   0342f02a430a71608ffe71a71d2c29c3
#
_cell.length_a   1.000
_cell.length_b   1.000
_cell.length_c   1.000
_cell.angle_alpha   90.00
_cell.angle_beta   90.00
_cell.angle_gamma   90.00
#
_symmetry.space_group_name_H-M   'P 1'
#
loop_
_entity.id
_entity.type
_entity.pdbx_description
1 polymer ?
#
loop_
_entity_poly.entity_id
_entity_poly.type
_entity_poly.pdbx_seq_one_letter_code
_entity_poly.pdbx_strand_id
1 'polypeptide(L)' 'MKGYGKAVREKLREAGYEFARQAKGDHEMWRSPAGKQVAVPVKIMSRHTANAILKEAGLPKAF' A
#
# COMPACT_ATOMS: atom_id res chain seq x y z
N MET A 1 -14.16 -2.10 13.36
CA MET A 1 -13.90 -2.47 12.35
C MET A 1 -12.71 -2.14 11.76
N LYS A 2 -12.24 -2.72 10.92
CA LYS A 2 -11.05 -2.45 10.44
C LYS A 2 -11.08 -2.37 9.01
N GLY A 3 -10.37 -1.63 8.40
CA GLY A 3 -10.25 -1.56 6.97
C GLY A 3 -9.18 -2.50 6.49
N TYR A 4 -8.63 -2.19 5.34
CA TYR A 4 -7.65 -3.05 4.69
C TYR A 4 -6.22 -2.54 4.84
N GLY A 5 -6.02 -1.48 5.61
CA GLY A 5 -4.69 -0.86 5.69
C GLY A 5 -3.60 -1.80 6.15
N LYS A 6 -3.86 -2.53 7.24
CA LYS A 6 -2.85 -3.42 7.77
C LYS A 6 -2.52 -4.53 6.79
N ALA A 7 -3.55 -5.12 6.18
CA ALA A 7 -3.34 -6.22 5.23
C ALA A 7 -2.59 -5.75 3.99
N VAL A 8 -2.91 -4.56 3.50
CA VAL A 8 -2.22 -4.01 2.33
C VAL A 8 -0.75 -3.79 2.65
N ARG A 9 -0.47 -3.21 3.83
CA ARG A 9 0.92 -2.94 4.20
C ARG A 9 1.70 -4.23 4.38
N GLU A 10 1.07 -5.27 4.91
CA GLU A 10 1.73 -6.55 5.04
C GLU A 10 2.07 -7.13 3.68
N LYS A 11 1.15 -7.03 2.71
CA LYS A 11 1.41 -7.51 1.37
C LYS A 11 2.55 -6.74 0.73
N LEU A 12 2.60 -5.44 0.94
CA LEU A 12 3.68 -4.63 0.41
C LEU A 12 5.01 -5.04 1.01
N ARG A 13 5.04 -5.28 2.33
CA ARG A 13 6.28 -5.69 2.97
C ARG A 13 6.75 -7.04 2.45
N GLU A 14 5.83 -7.96 2.23
CA GLU A 14 6.20 -9.27 1.70
C GLU A 14 6.84 -9.14 0.32
N ALA A 15 6.48 -8.11 -0.41
CA ALA A 15 7.04 -7.88 -1.74
C ALA A 15 8.31 -7.03 -1.70
N GLY A 16 8.77 -6.70 -0.50
CA GLY A 16 10.00 -5.93 -0.37
C GLY A 16 9.83 -4.43 -0.27
N TYR A 17 8.59 -3.95 -0.28
CA TYR A 17 8.34 -2.53 -0.11
C TYR A 17 8.51 -2.15 1.35
N GLU A 18 8.86 -0.90 1.59
CA GLU A 18 8.96 -0.41 2.96
C GLU A 18 8.49 1.02 3.00
N PHE A 19 8.08 1.45 4.18
CA PHE A 19 7.63 2.80 4.40
C PHE A 19 8.79 3.75 4.12
N ALA A 20 8.59 4.70 3.23
CA ALA A 20 9.64 5.64 2.88
C ALA A 20 9.47 6.96 3.60
N ARG A 21 8.28 7.51 3.56
CA ARG A 21 8.05 8.79 4.23
C ARG A 21 6.56 9.09 4.29
N GLN A 22 6.21 10.02 5.15
CA GLN A 22 4.86 10.52 5.22
C GLN A 22 4.65 11.48 4.05
N ALA A 23 3.59 11.28 3.30
CA ALA A 23 3.29 12.17 2.21
C ALA A 23 2.26 13.18 2.67
N LYS A 24 1.92 14.12 1.80
CA LYS A 24 0.98 15.14 2.10
C LYS A 24 -0.38 14.55 2.43
N GLY A 25 -1.05 15.12 3.41
CA GLY A 25 -2.36 14.64 3.83
C GLY A 25 -2.25 13.31 4.53
N ASP A 26 -3.21 12.45 4.28
CA ASP A 26 -3.28 11.15 4.93
C ASP A 26 -2.67 10.05 4.08
N HIS A 27 -1.54 10.33 3.44
CA HIS A 27 -0.91 9.33 2.59
C HIS A 27 0.50 9.03 3.06
N GLU A 28 0.93 7.81 2.82
CA GLU A 28 2.30 7.39 3.07
C GLU A 28 2.91 6.97 1.76
N MET A 29 4.20 7.20 1.59
CA MET A 29 4.88 6.69 0.41
C MET A 29 5.65 5.45 0.79
N TRP A 30 5.45 4.40 0.03
CA TRP A 30 6.14 3.14 0.23
C TRP A 30 7.00 2.90 -1.00
N ARG A 31 8.17 2.35 -0.80
CA ARG A 31 9.14 2.19 -1.87
C ARG A 31 9.62 0.77 -1.99
N SER A 32 9.72 0.28 -3.21
CA SER A 32 10.23 -1.05 -3.47
C SER A 32 11.75 -1.04 -3.49
N PRO A 33 12.38 -2.22 -3.44
CA PRO A 33 13.83 -2.28 -3.55
C PRO A 33 14.36 -1.68 -4.86
N ALA A 34 13.52 -1.71 -5.91
CA ALA A 34 13.92 -1.13 -7.18
C ALA A 34 13.66 0.36 -7.27
N GLY A 35 13.13 0.97 -6.21
CA GLY A 35 12.91 2.40 -6.19
C GLY A 35 11.53 2.85 -6.64
N LYS A 36 10.63 1.93 -6.93
CA LYS A 36 9.28 2.29 -7.31
C LYS A 36 8.51 2.77 -6.08
N GLN A 37 7.80 3.88 -6.20
CA GLN A 37 7.06 4.42 -5.09
C GLN A 37 5.57 4.27 -5.30
N VAL A 38 4.86 3.95 -4.23
CA VAL A 38 3.42 3.76 -4.25
C VAL A 38 2.82 4.57 -3.11
N ALA A 39 1.76 5.33 -3.40
CA ALA A 39 1.08 6.09 -2.36
C ALA A 39 0.06 5.20 -1.68
N VAL A 40 0.09 5.17 -0.36
CA VAL A 40 -0.80 4.32 0.43
C VAL A 40 -1.56 5.21 1.40
N PRO A 41 -2.88 5.29 1.28
CA PRO A 41 -3.66 6.08 2.23
C PRO A 41 -3.55 5.49 3.62
N VAL A 42 -3.58 6.35 4.62
CA VAL A 42 -3.54 5.90 6.00
C VAL A 42 -4.74 5.00 6.29
N LYS A 43 -5.90 5.37 5.78
CA LYS A 43 -7.09 4.56 5.94
C LYS A 43 -7.51 3.97 4.63
N ILE A 44 -7.69 2.68 4.57
CA ILE A 44 -8.13 1.98 3.38
C ILE A 44 -9.37 1.18 3.78
N MET A 45 -10.54 1.72 3.45
CA MET A 45 -11.79 1.12 3.90
C MET A 45 -12.49 0.30 2.83
N SER A 46 -12.01 0.37 1.59
CA SER A 46 -12.63 -0.31 0.48
C SER A 46 -11.68 -1.35 -0.11
N ARG A 47 -12.19 -2.54 -0.39
CA ARG A 47 -11.35 -3.55 -1.01
C ARG A 47 -10.94 -3.13 -2.42
N HIS A 48 -11.76 -2.30 -3.09
CA HIS A 48 -11.39 -1.82 -4.41
C HIS A 48 -10.15 -0.94 -4.32
N THR A 49 -10.10 -0.08 -3.32
CA THR A 49 -8.93 0.76 -3.10
C THR A 49 -7.73 -0.10 -2.75
N ALA A 50 -7.92 -1.10 -1.88
CA ALA A 50 -6.84 -1.98 -1.49
C ALA A 50 -6.26 -2.72 -2.68
N ASN A 51 -7.13 -3.28 -3.52
CA ASN A 51 -6.68 -3.99 -4.70
C ASN A 51 -5.99 -3.06 -5.70
N ALA A 52 -6.47 -1.83 -5.82
CA ALA A 52 -5.85 -0.87 -6.72
C ALA A 52 -4.43 -0.53 -6.27
N ILE A 53 -4.21 -0.43 -4.97
CA ILE A 53 -2.88 -0.16 -4.44
C ILE A 53 -1.95 -1.34 -4.75
N LEU A 54 -2.43 -2.55 -4.54
CA LEU A 54 -1.62 -3.73 -4.84
C LEU A 54 -1.29 -3.81 -6.32
N LYS A 55 -2.26 -3.49 -7.17
CA LYS A 55 -2.03 -3.51 -8.59
C LYS A 55 -0.99 -2.46 -8.99
N GLU A 56 -1.08 -1.29 -8.40
CA GLU A 56 -0.11 -0.24 -8.66
C GLU A 56 1.28 -0.70 -8.25
N ALA A 57 1.37 -1.48 -7.21
CA ALA A 57 2.65 -2.00 -6.73
C ALA A 57 3.12 -3.22 -7.52
N GLY A 58 2.38 -3.63 -8.52
CA GLY A 58 2.76 -4.80 -9.31
C GLY A 58 2.42 -6.11 -8.66
N LEU A 59 1.51 -6.10 -7.70
CA LEU A 59 1.14 -7.30 -6.96
C LEU A 59 -0.24 -7.78 -7.39
N PRO A 60 -0.54 -9.05 -7.19
CA PRO A 60 -1.85 -9.55 -7.54
C PRO A 60 -2.89 -9.05 -6.56
N LYS A 61 -4.11 -9.00 -7.04
CA LYS A 61 -5.24 -8.63 -6.24
C LYS A 61 -5.39 -9.65 -5.12
N ALA A 62 -5.63 -9.19 -3.91
CA ALA A 62 -5.70 -10.07 -2.74
C ALA A 62 -7.02 -10.00 -1.99
N PHE A 63 -7.89 -9.08 -2.35
CA PHE A 63 -9.14 -8.91 -1.59
C PHE A 63 -10.41 -8.96 -2.44
#